data_8af4fc59c7edde055374b18558a3285e
#
_entry.id   8af4fc59c7edde055374b18558a3285e
#
_cell.length_a   1.000
_cell.length_b   1.000
_cell.length_c   1.000
_cell.angle_alpha   90.00
_cell.angle_beta   90.00
_cell.angle_gamma   90.00
#
_symmetry.space_group_name_H-M   'P 1'
#
loop_
_entity.id
_entity.type
_entity.pdbx_description
1 polymer ?
#
loop_
_entity_poly.entity_id
_entity_poly.type
_entity_poly.pdbx_seq_one_letter_code
_entity_poly.pdbx_strand_id
1 'polypeptide(L)'
;MKYLYLIVVLVMIAGCSKDTNKVIHTQKTIYSGGDIVTMRGASVEYAEAVVVDKGSIVFVGARAEAISKYPKSKHRLLNGRTMMPGFIEPHVHASLAATILPNEIIAPYDWVLPGETKKGVTGHDAYMQRLAKSVAANANAEKLFFVWGYHQLWHGDLSRSLLNSISVDQPIAVIHRSFHEVYLNDAAIDAMKITESDFSSNPQVDWAKGHFYEGGWMALAPRMAPLLLDSSSYMKGLGMMTQLIRKNGITTIAEPGFPSFSFEAEYALLKAEMAKNPPFDVYLIPNGTQLASMKGGNQEALTFIKTLPNYSADNIKFLPNQVKLFADGAIYSQLMQMKDDYTDGHQGEWMTPLNVLQQQMSLYWNQGYKLHIHANGDKGIQQVLDFAAVDQQANPRYDHRLTLHHMGYFTDTMAQQIADMGVEASVNPYYLWALADKYTENGLGAQRGENLVALNSLAKRGVATSYHSDFAMAPMEPLTLAWTAINRVTSSGKRVSQNQRVDTYTAMKAITISAARTLNLEDHIGSIEAGKIANFAILKENPFKVDPMLIKDITVLATVHKGKLHVNKAANLKRSGLSSGLIRPGRLF
;
A
#
# COMPACT_ATOMS: atom_id res chain seq x y z
N MET A 1 60.86 61.85 -8.52
CA MET A 1 60.34 62.82 -7.55
C MET A 1 58.99 63.34 -8.05
N LYS A 2 57.93 62.99 -7.41
CA LYS A 2 56.71 63.72 -7.09
C LYS A 2 55.63 62.70 -6.75
N TYR A 3 55.37 62.60 -5.50
CA TYR A 3 54.27 61.79 -4.95
C TYR A 3 52.94 62.53 -5.19
N LEU A 4 51.94 61.82 -5.66
CA LEU A 4 50.57 62.33 -5.78
C LEU A 4 49.70 61.48 -4.79
N TYR A 5 49.27 62.09 -3.70
CA TYR A 5 48.36 61.48 -2.74
C TYR A 5 46.92 61.55 -3.30
N LEU A 6 46.27 60.42 -3.49
CA LEU A 6 44.85 60.32 -3.81
C LEU A 6 44.06 60.10 -2.50
N ILE A 7 43.30 61.10 -2.08
CA ILE A 7 42.38 60.99 -0.94
C ILE A 7 41.12 60.34 -1.43
N VAL A 8 40.84 59.10 -0.91
CA VAL A 8 39.55 58.43 -1.13
C VAL A 8 38.61 58.80 0.00
N VAL A 9 37.57 59.57 -0.30
CA VAL A 9 36.48 59.86 0.64
C VAL A 9 35.51 58.70 0.65
N LEU A 10 35.46 57.96 1.78
CA LEU A 10 34.51 56.91 2.01
C LEU A 10 33.19 57.53 2.48
N VAL A 11 32.16 57.58 1.61
CA VAL A 11 30.80 57.93 2.00
C VAL A 11 30.15 56.67 2.56
N MET A 12 29.98 56.54 3.86
CA MET A 12 29.15 55.52 4.49
C MET A 12 27.66 55.87 4.26
N ILE A 13 27.03 55.17 3.35
CA ILE A 13 25.56 55.15 3.26
C ILE A 13 25.06 54.08 4.26
N ALA A 14 24.59 54.53 5.42
CA ALA A 14 23.86 53.69 6.34
C ALA A 14 22.48 53.38 5.74
N GLY A 15 22.40 52.30 4.96
CA GLY A 15 21.15 51.73 4.52
C GLY A 15 20.51 50.93 5.65
N CYS A 16 19.52 51.50 6.34
CA CYS A 16 18.61 50.74 7.18
C CYS A 16 17.83 49.76 6.31
N SER A 17 18.32 48.52 6.16
CA SER A 17 17.48 47.43 5.71
C SER A 17 16.47 47.12 6.82
N LYS A 18 15.25 47.55 6.66
CA LYS A 18 14.13 46.99 7.40
C LYS A 18 13.96 45.55 6.94
N ASP A 19 14.58 44.62 7.65
CA ASP A 19 14.20 43.20 7.59
C ASP A 19 12.76 43.08 8.08
N THR A 20 11.83 43.26 7.15
CA THR A 20 10.46 42.83 7.37
C THR A 20 10.44 41.31 7.20
N ASN A 21 10.88 40.59 8.22
CA ASN A 21 10.46 39.22 8.46
C ASN A 21 8.94 39.28 8.62
N LYS A 22 8.24 39.18 7.50
CA LYS A 22 6.81 38.97 7.45
C LYS A 22 6.59 37.57 8.03
N VAL A 23 6.42 37.48 9.35
CA VAL A 23 5.86 36.26 9.99
C VAL A 23 4.53 36.06 9.32
N ILE A 24 4.49 35.10 8.38
CA ILE A 24 3.25 34.65 7.78
C ILE A 24 2.50 33.96 8.92
N HIS A 25 1.69 34.71 9.66
CA HIS A 25 0.72 34.14 10.57
C HIS A 25 -0.26 33.35 9.74
N THR A 26 -0.04 32.04 9.62
CA THR A 26 -1.03 31.13 9.04
C THR A 26 -2.28 31.25 9.90
N GLN A 27 -3.34 31.83 9.33
CA GLN A 27 -4.60 32.03 10.02
C GLN A 27 -5.19 30.65 10.38
N LYS A 28 -5.55 30.42 11.66
CA LYS A 28 -6.25 29.22 12.09
C LYS A 28 -7.49 28.98 11.23
N THR A 29 -7.85 27.72 11.02
CA THR A 29 -9.02 27.34 10.21
C THR A 29 -10.00 26.54 11.07
N ILE A 30 -11.27 26.94 11.12
CA ILE A 30 -12.37 26.19 11.74
C ILE A 30 -13.11 25.46 10.64
N TYR A 31 -13.18 24.13 10.71
CA TYR A 31 -14.08 23.29 9.91
C TYR A 31 -15.34 23.01 10.70
N SER A 32 -16.54 23.16 10.08
CA SER A 32 -17.84 22.92 10.71
C SER A 32 -18.96 22.82 9.68
N GLY A 33 -20.19 22.57 10.11
CA GLY A 33 -21.38 22.55 9.24
C GLY A 33 -21.52 21.32 8.35
N GLY A 34 -21.13 20.18 8.87
CA GLY A 34 -21.29 18.84 8.30
C GLY A 34 -21.01 17.79 9.36
N ASP A 35 -20.99 16.53 8.98
CA ASP A 35 -20.65 15.42 9.85
C ASP A 35 -19.11 15.36 10.03
N ILE A 36 -18.61 15.53 11.24
CA ILE A 36 -17.20 15.36 11.58
C ILE A 36 -17.07 14.09 12.42
N VAL A 37 -16.64 13.00 11.79
CA VAL A 37 -16.49 11.70 12.46
C VAL A 37 -15.07 11.60 13.00
N THR A 38 -14.92 11.46 14.31
CA THR A 38 -13.60 11.57 14.96
C THR A 38 -12.75 10.32 14.86
N MET A 39 -13.38 9.15 14.76
CA MET A 39 -12.72 7.82 14.82
C MET A 39 -11.90 7.58 16.09
N ARG A 40 -12.15 8.31 17.15
CA ARG A 40 -11.64 8.07 18.50
C ARG A 40 -12.64 7.21 19.30
N GLY A 41 -12.17 6.56 20.35
CA GLY A 41 -13.05 5.82 21.24
C GLY A 41 -13.52 4.45 20.70
N ALA A 42 -14.57 3.91 21.33
CA ALA A 42 -15.09 2.57 21.08
C ALA A 42 -16.29 2.54 20.13
N SER A 43 -16.91 3.69 19.85
CA SER A 43 -18.08 3.85 18.99
C SER A 43 -18.00 5.11 18.13
N VAL A 44 -18.96 5.27 17.20
CA VAL A 44 -19.01 6.43 16.31
C VAL A 44 -19.25 7.71 17.13
N GLU A 45 -18.30 8.63 17.08
CA GLU A 45 -18.40 9.94 17.72
C GLU A 45 -18.35 11.06 16.68
N TYR A 46 -19.18 12.09 16.88
CA TYR A 46 -19.24 13.28 16.04
C TYR A 46 -18.78 14.51 16.81
N ALA A 47 -18.05 15.39 16.13
CA ALA A 47 -17.76 16.75 16.58
C ALA A 47 -18.52 17.76 15.71
N GLU A 48 -18.82 18.94 16.27
CA GLU A 48 -19.44 20.03 15.51
C GLU A 48 -18.40 20.90 14.80
N ALA A 49 -17.19 20.97 15.37
CA ALA A 49 -16.09 21.76 14.81
C ALA A 49 -14.72 21.17 15.13
N VAL A 50 -13.79 21.42 14.20
CA VAL A 50 -12.35 21.14 14.34
C VAL A 50 -11.58 22.43 14.00
N VAL A 51 -10.62 22.79 14.85
CA VAL A 51 -9.73 23.94 14.60
C VAL A 51 -8.34 23.45 14.29
N VAL A 52 -7.81 23.93 13.16
CA VAL A 52 -6.46 23.60 12.66
C VAL A 52 -5.56 24.83 12.75
N ASP A 53 -4.37 24.66 13.29
CA ASP A 53 -3.30 25.66 13.33
C ASP A 53 -1.96 25.02 12.91
N LYS A 54 -1.28 25.62 11.94
CA LYS A 54 0.06 25.20 11.47
C LYS A 54 0.19 23.69 11.18
N GLY A 55 -0.86 23.09 10.65
CA GLY A 55 -0.87 21.67 10.28
C GLY A 55 -1.30 20.71 11.39
N SER A 56 -1.57 21.19 12.59
CA SER A 56 -2.03 20.39 13.73
C SER A 56 -3.46 20.72 14.11
N ILE A 57 -4.16 19.76 14.70
CA ILE A 57 -5.48 19.94 15.29
C ILE A 57 -5.29 20.55 16.68
N VAL A 58 -5.89 21.72 16.93
CA VAL A 58 -5.76 22.42 18.21
C VAL A 58 -7.05 22.43 19.05
N PHE A 59 -8.17 22.00 18.45
CA PHE A 59 -9.45 21.88 19.13
C PHE A 59 -10.39 20.94 18.36
N VAL A 60 -11.16 20.15 19.09
CA VAL A 60 -12.26 19.30 18.59
C VAL A 60 -13.40 19.40 19.60
N GLY A 61 -14.61 19.79 19.16
CA GLY A 61 -15.76 19.93 20.08
C GLY A 61 -16.91 20.74 19.51
N ALA A 62 -17.61 21.47 20.38
CA ALA A 62 -18.76 22.28 20.02
C ALA A 62 -18.38 23.48 19.12
N ARG A 63 -19.21 23.76 18.12
CA ARG A 63 -18.98 24.87 17.18
C ARG A 63 -18.96 26.23 17.85
N ALA A 64 -19.87 26.47 18.80
CA ALA A 64 -19.95 27.74 19.53
C ALA A 64 -18.67 28.01 20.33
N GLU A 65 -18.11 27.00 20.99
CA GLU A 65 -16.85 27.07 21.74
C GLU A 65 -15.68 27.34 20.80
N ALA A 66 -15.58 26.65 19.67
CA ALA A 66 -14.55 26.87 18.66
C ALA A 66 -14.53 28.33 18.18
N ILE A 67 -15.69 28.91 17.87
CA ILE A 67 -15.83 30.31 17.43
C ILE A 67 -15.44 31.28 18.53
N SER A 68 -15.88 31.06 19.77
CA SER A 68 -15.55 31.89 20.92
C SER A 68 -14.05 31.89 21.23
N LYS A 69 -13.43 30.70 21.21
CA LYS A 69 -12.02 30.53 21.56
C LYS A 69 -11.06 30.98 20.45
N TYR A 70 -11.52 30.93 19.18
CA TYR A 70 -10.71 31.28 18.01
C TYR A 70 -11.41 32.27 17.07
N PRO A 71 -11.81 33.47 17.52
CA PRO A 71 -12.68 34.41 16.80
C PRO A 71 -12.05 34.97 15.50
N LYS A 72 -10.72 34.94 15.38
CA LYS A 72 -9.98 35.42 14.18
C LYS A 72 -9.66 34.32 13.16
N SER A 73 -10.26 33.13 13.31
CA SER A 73 -10.00 32.02 12.42
C SER A 73 -10.77 32.15 11.10
N LYS A 74 -10.21 31.57 10.05
CA LYS A 74 -10.94 31.34 8.79
C LYS A 74 -11.99 30.24 9.01
N HIS A 75 -13.21 30.46 8.54
CA HIS A 75 -14.26 29.44 8.57
C HIS A 75 -14.30 28.67 7.26
N ARG A 76 -14.36 27.34 7.34
CA ARG A 76 -14.65 26.42 6.24
C ARG A 76 -15.87 25.59 6.56
N LEU A 77 -16.95 25.85 5.84
CA LEU A 77 -18.17 25.10 5.98
C LEU A 77 -18.09 23.81 5.13
N LEU A 78 -18.38 22.69 5.75
CA LEU A 78 -18.48 21.39 5.07
C LEU A 78 -19.73 21.27 4.22
N ASN A 79 -20.74 22.12 4.45
CA ASN A 79 -22.00 22.18 3.70
C ASN A 79 -22.70 20.81 3.63
N GLY A 80 -22.85 20.16 4.79
CA GLY A 80 -23.48 18.84 4.90
C GLY A 80 -22.61 17.64 4.48
N ARG A 81 -21.36 17.88 4.09
CA ARG A 81 -20.40 16.81 3.75
C ARG A 81 -19.80 16.20 5.00
N THR A 82 -19.17 15.05 4.83
CA THR A 82 -18.53 14.33 5.93
C THR A 82 -17.04 14.54 5.93
N MET A 83 -16.47 14.87 7.08
CA MET A 83 -15.04 14.89 7.34
C MET A 83 -14.66 13.72 8.24
N MET A 84 -13.68 12.95 7.81
CA MET A 84 -13.09 11.85 8.55
C MET A 84 -11.56 12.05 8.65
N PRO A 85 -10.85 11.32 9.52
CA PRO A 85 -9.39 11.22 9.40
C PRO A 85 -9.02 10.83 7.98
N GLY A 86 -7.90 11.36 7.48
CA GLY A 86 -7.35 10.93 6.20
C GLY A 86 -7.07 9.44 6.20
N PHE A 87 -7.44 8.75 5.14
CA PHE A 87 -7.26 7.31 5.04
C PHE A 87 -5.77 6.96 5.02
N ILE A 88 -5.46 5.77 5.53
CA ILE A 88 -4.11 5.24 5.67
C ILE A 88 -4.05 3.89 4.98
N GLU A 89 -3.07 3.74 4.09
CA GLU A 89 -2.69 2.46 3.49
C GLU A 89 -1.41 1.97 4.18
N PRO A 90 -1.52 1.08 5.17
CA PRO A 90 -0.37 0.64 5.95
C PRO A 90 0.52 -0.37 5.23
N HIS A 91 0.13 -0.80 4.02
CA HIS A 91 0.89 -1.72 3.20
C HIS A 91 0.57 -1.54 1.72
N VAL A 92 1.47 -0.85 1.02
CA VAL A 92 1.50 -0.74 -0.44
C VAL A 92 2.94 -0.86 -0.93
N HIS A 93 3.12 -1.10 -2.20
CA HIS A 93 4.43 -1.17 -2.83
C HIS A 93 4.57 -0.05 -3.88
N ALA A 94 5.11 1.10 -3.47
CA ALA A 94 5.32 2.23 -4.38
C ALA A 94 6.28 1.87 -5.52
N SER A 95 7.29 1.06 -5.20
CA SER A 95 8.27 0.55 -6.18
C SER A 95 7.61 -0.33 -7.25
N LEU A 96 6.72 -1.25 -6.83
CA LEU A 96 5.99 -2.12 -7.77
C LEU A 96 4.95 -1.31 -8.56
N ALA A 97 4.23 -0.40 -7.90
CA ALA A 97 3.30 0.50 -8.58
C ALA A 97 3.99 1.33 -9.68
N ALA A 98 5.19 1.83 -9.39
CA ALA A 98 5.98 2.59 -10.35
C ALA A 98 6.37 1.76 -11.59
N THR A 99 6.59 0.46 -11.43
CA THR A 99 6.89 -0.44 -12.56
C THR A 99 5.64 -0.92 -13.30
N ILE A 100 4.52 -1.14 -12.62
CA ILE A 100 3.28 -1.67 -13.22
C ILE A 100 2.51 -0.59 -13.97
N LEU A 101 2.25 0.55 -13.32
CA LEU A 101 1.29 1.54 -13.81
C LEU A 101 1.59 2.14 -15.19
N PRO A 102 2.85 2.35 -15.60
CA PRO A 102 3.15 2.86 -16.93
C PRO A 102 3.11 1.80 -18.04
N ASN A 103 3.01 0.52 -17.68
CA ASN A 103 3.10 -0.63 -18.57
C ASN A 103 1.73 -1.26 -18.90
N GLU A 104 1.72 -2.33 -19.68
CA GLU A 104 0.47 -3.02 -20.04
C GLU A 104 -0.07 -3.81 -18.85
N ILE A 105 -1.40 -3.72 -18.67
CA ILE A 105 -2.14 -4.48 -17.65
C ILE A 105 -3.17 -5.35 -18.37
N ILE A 106 -3.05 -6.68 -18.22
CA ILE A 106 -4.01 -7.67 -18.68
C ILE A 106 -4.39 -8.53 -17.48
N ALA A 107 -5.43 -8.14 -16.78
CA ALA A 107 -5.90 -8.77 -15.55
C ALA A 107 -7.32 -9.35 -15.70
N PRO A 108 -7.79 -10.24 -14.81
CA PRO A 108 -9.14 -10.80 -14.89
C PRO A 108 -10.26 -9.78 -14.73
N TYR A 109 -9.99 -8.68 -14.05
CA TYR A 109 -10.98 -7.64 -13.71
C TYR A 109 -10.55 -6.27 -14.25
N ASP A 110 -11.51 -5.35 -14.37
CA ASP A 110 -11.26 -3.97 -14.77
C ASP A 110 -10.30 -3.27 -13.79
N TRP A 111 -9.34 -2.54 -14.33
CA TRP A 111 -8.42 -1.69 -13.57
C TRP A 111 -8.64 -0.22 -13.89
N VAL A 112 -9.09 0.54 -12.89
CA VAL A 112 -9.35 1.97 -13.02
C VAL A 112 -8.07 2.74 -12.72
N LEU A 113 -7.44 3.25 -13.78
CA LEU A 113 -6.22 4.05 -13.72
C LEU A 113 -6.52 5.54 -13.89
N PRO A 114 -5.55 6.43 -13.62
CA PRO A 114 -5.70 7.84 -13.97
C PRO A 114 -5.89 8.05 -15.48
N GLY A 115 -7.09 8.48 -15.86
CA GLY A 115 -7.40 8.80 -17.26
C GLY A 115 -7.93 7.64 -18.11
N GLU A 116 -7.81 6.40 -17.68
CA GLU A 116 -8.29 5.22 -18.43
C GLU A 116 -8.80 4.09 -17.52
N THR A 117 -9.52 3.16 -18.10
CA THR A 117 -9.86 1.88 -17.47
C THR A 117 -9.37 0.75 -18.37
N LYS A 118 -8.42 -0.05 -17.87
CA LYS A 118 -8.02 -1.30 -18.52
C LYS A 118 -9.11 -2.33 -18.29
N LYS A 119 -9.71 -2.82 -19.36
CA LYS A 119 -10.77 -3.83 -19.29
C LYS A 119 -10.22 -5.19 -18.92
N GLY A 120 -10.92 -5.88 -18.03
CA GLY A 120 -10.61 -7.24 -17.64
C GLY A 120 -10.71 -8.20 -18.82
N VAL A 121 -9.88 -9.23 -18.80
CA VAL A 121 -9.84 -10.30 -19.79
C VAL A 121 -9.92 -11.64 -19.06
N THR A 122 -10.71 -12.59 -19.57
CA THR A 122 -10.81 -13.96 -19.05
C THR A 122 -10.80 -14.96 -20.20
N GLY A 123 -10.32 -16.17 -19.94
CA GLY A 123 -10.14 -17.23 -20.96
C GLY A 123 -8.76 -17.17 -21.62
N HIS A 124 -8.21 -18.37 -21.90
CA HIS A 124 -6.86 -18.51 -22.43
C HIS A 124 -6.68 -17.83 -23.79
N ASP A 125 -7.55 -18.13 -24.74
CA ASP A 125 -7.43 -17.60 -26.10
C ASP A 125 -7.56 -16.08 -26.12
N ALA A 126 -8.50 -15.52 -25.35
CA ALA A 126 -8.69 -14.07 -25.25
C ALA A 126 -7.48 -13.38 -24.61
N TYR A 127 -6.87 -14.00 -23.59
CA TYR A 127 -5.65 -13.51 -22.98
C TYR A 127 -4.47 -13.51 -23.97
N MET A 128 -4.24 -14.64 -24.67
CA MET A 128 -3.16 -14.77 -25.65
C MET A 128 -3.32 -13.79 -26.82
N GLN A 129 -4.55 -13.62 -27.33
CA GLN A 129 -4.86 -12.64 -28.38
C GLN A 129 -4.59 -11.21 -27.91
N ARG A 130 -4.99 -10.86 -26.67
CA ARG A 130 -4.73 -9.53 -26.11
C ARG A 130 -3.25 -9.31 -25.92
N LEU A 131 -2.51 -10.28 -25.39
CA LEU A 131 -1.06 -10.20 -25.19
C LEU A 131 -0.33 -10.02 -26.53
N ALA A 132 -0.63 -10.87 -27.54
CA ALA A 132 -0.03 -10.76 -28.87
C ALA A 132 -0.31 -9.41 -29.53
N LYS A 133 -1.55 -8.90 -29.43
CA LYS A 133 -1.92 -7.58 -29.94
C LYS A 133 -1.13 -6.47 -29.25
N SER A 134 -0.94 -6.56 -27.92
CA SER A 134 -0.22 -5.54 -27.14
C SER A 134 1.28 -5.58 -27.44
N VAL A 135 1.87 -6.77 -27.62
CA VAL A 135 3.26 -6.95 -28.06
C VAL A 135 3.46 -6.35 -29.45
N ALA A 136 2.59 -6.68 -30.42
CA ALA A 136 2.68 -6.15 -31.79
C ALA A 136 2.50 -4.64 -31.87
N ALA A 137 1.78 -4.02 -30.93
CA ALA A 137 1.59 -2.58 -30.86
C ALA A 137 2.73 -1.85 -30.13
N ASN A 138 3.70 -2.58 -29.56
CA ASN A 138 4.83 -1.98 -28.87
C ASN A 138 5.78 -1.29 -29.84
N ALA A 139 5.97 0.02 -29.66
CA ALA A 139 6.81 0.82 -30.55
C ALA A 139 8.33 0.57 -30.39
N ASN A 140 8.74 -0.17 -29.36
CA ASN A 140 10.16 -0.42 -29.08
C ASN A 140 10.40 -1.90 -28.81
N ALA A 141 10.69 -2.64 -29.89
CA ALA A 141 10.93 -4.08 -29.84
C ALA A 141 12.24 -4.48 -29.12
N GLU A 142 13.16 -3.56 -28.88
CA GLU A 142 14.42 -3.85 -28.17
C GLU A 142 14.28 -3.76 -26.64
N LYS A 143 13.24 -3.04 -26.14
CA LYS A 143 12.98 -2.95 -24.71
C LYS A 143 12.14 -4.12 -24.21
N LEU A 144 12.36 -4.50 -22.96
CA LEU A 144 11.53 -5.49 -22.28
C LEU A 144 10.05 -5.08 -22.33
N PHE A 145 9.21 -5.90 -22.97
CA PHE A 145 7.76 -5.79 -22.89
C PHE A 145 7.30 -6.37 -21.56
N PHE A 146 6.99 -5.50 -20.63
CA PHE A 146 6.51 -5.86 -19.30
C PHE A 146 4.98 -5.80 -19.29
N VAL A 147 4.34 -6.90 -18.91
CA VAL A 147 2.90 -6.98 -18.72
C VAL A 147 2.58 -7.57 -17.36
N TRP A 148 1.65 -6.96 -16.64
CA TRP A 148 1.21 -7.43 -15.33
C TRP A 148 -0.26 -7.85 -15.35
N GLY A 149 -0.62 -8.82 -14.48
CA GLY A 149 -2.01 -9.17 -14.19
C GLY A 149 -2.42 -10.57 -14.59
N TYR A 150 -1.50 -11.37 -15.18
CA TYR A 150 -1.74 -12.77 -15.47
C TYR A 150 -2.14 -13.54 -14.21
N HIS A 151 -3.05 -14.52 -14.39
CA HIS A 151 -3.41 -15.49 -13.36
C HIS A 151 -3.92 -16.77 -14.02
N GLN A 152 -3.31 -17.91 -13.71
CA GLN A 152 -3.57 -19.20 -14.35
C GLN A 152 -5.05 -19.64 -14.30
N LEU A 153 -5.76 -19.39 -13.19
CA LEU A 153 -7.17 -19.80 -13.06
C LEU A 153 -8.14 -19.04 -13.99
N TRP A 154 -7.75 -17.89 -14.50
CA TRP A 154 -8.55 -17.09 -15.43
C TRP A 154 -8.00 -17.13 -16.85
N HIS A 155 -6.68 -17.27 -17.01
CA HIS A 155 -6.00 -17.10 -18.29
C HIS A 155 -5.43 -18.43 -18.84
N GLY A 156 -5.57 -19.55 -18.09
CA GLY A 156 -4.97 -20.82 -18.45
C GLY A 156 -3.46 -20.83 -18.28
N ASP A 157 -2.81 -21.92 -18.71
CA ASP A 157 -1.38 -22.11 -18.56
C ASP A 157 -0.57 -21.18 -19.46
N LEU A 158 0.62 -20.82 -18.99
CA LEU A 158 1.58 -20.02 -19.72
C LEU A 158 2.96 -20.72 -19.72
N SER A 159 3.74 -20.51 -20.76
CA SER A 159 5.07 -21.08 -20.87
C SER A 159 5.97 -20.25 -21.79
N ARG A 160 7.28 -20.46 -21.65
CA ARG A 160 8.32 -19.90 -22.50
C ARG A 160 8.05 -20.13 -24.00
N SER A 161 7.62 -21.36 -24.38
CA SER A 161 7.27 -21.69 -25.76
C SER A 161 6.05 -20.92 -26.29
N LEU A 162 5.02 -20.72 -25.46
CA LEU A 162 3.86 -19.90 -25.82
C LEU A 162 4.25 -18.41 -26.00
N LEU A 163 5.11 -17.88 -25.15
CA LEU A 163 5.62 -16.51 -25.31
C LEU A 163 6.51 -16.36 -26.54
N ASN A 164 7.35 -17.37 -26.85
CA ASN A 164 8.15 -17.40 -28.08
C ASN A 164 7.26 -17.44 -29.35
N SER A 165 6.09 -18.08 -29.30
CA SER A 165 5.15 -18.08 -30.42
C SER A 165 4.55 -16.69 -30.71
N ILE A 166 4.55 -15.78 -29.72
CA ILE A 166 4.14 -14.38 -29.90
C ILE A 166 5.25 -13.57 -30.55
N SER A 167 6.49 -13.68 -30.01
CA SER A 167 7.67 -13.06 -30.57
C SER A 167 8.94 -13.77 -30.11
N VAL A 168 9.86 -14.01 -31.05
CA VAL A 168 11.20 -14.54 -30.78
C VAL A 168 12.21 -13.42 -30.56
N ASP A 169 11.93 -12.20 -31.01
CA ASP A 169 12.87 -11.07 -30.99
C ASP A 169 12.56 -10.08 -29.85
N GLN A 170 11.27 -9.87 -29.54
CA GLN A 170 10.84 -8.96 -28.48
C GLN A 170 11.02 -9.63 -27.12
N PRO A 171 11.85 -9.09 -26.20
CA PRO A 171 11.90 -9.55 -24.82
C PRO A 171 10.52 -9.39 -24.15
N ILE A 172 9.95 -10.47 -23.64
CA ILE A 172 8.62 -10.48 -22.99
C ILE A 172 8.75 -11.02 -21.58
N ALA A 173 8.26 -10.24 -20.60
CA ALA A 173 8.08 -10.66 -19.22
C ALA A 173 6.62 -10.53 -18.82
N VAL A 174 5.97 -11.66 -18.54
CA VAL A 174 4.60 -11.71 -18.02
C VAL A 174 4.65 -11.90 -16.53
N ILE A 175 4.28 -10.85 -15.80
CA ILE A 175 4.24 -10.86 -14.34
C ILE A 175 2.87 -11.35 -13.88
N HIS A 176 2.90 -12.34 -13.02
CA HIS A 176 1.68 -12.82 -12.36
C HIS A 176 1.05 -11.73 -11.51
N ARG A 177 -0.26 -11.80 -11.30
CA ARG A 177 -1.02 -10.84 -10.50
C ARG A 177 -0.54 -10.70 -9.06
N SER A 178 0.08 -11.75 -8.50
CA SER A 178 0.70 -11.73 -7.18
C SER A 178 1.95 -10.86 -7.09
N PHE A 179 2.61 -10.60 -8.21
CA PHE A 179 4.00 -10.13 -8.29
C PHE A 179 5.04 -11.11 -7.68
N HIS A 180 4.63 -12.34 -7.41
CA HIS A 180 5.51 -13.39 -6.90
C HIS A 180 5.97 -14.38 -7.98
N GLU A 181 5.53 -14.16 -9.23
CA GLU A 181 5.87 -15.05 -10.36
C GLU A 181 6.06 -14.24 -11.64
N VAL A 182 6.95 -14.74 -12.48
CA VAL A 182 7.18 -14.22 -13.83
C VAL A 182 7.40 -15.35 -14.82
N TYR A 183 6.89 -15.18 -16.03
CA TYR A 183 7.17 -16.00 -17.19
C TYR A 183 7.97 -15.18 -18.20
N LEU A 184 9.04 -15.78 -18.73
CA LEU A 184 9.97 -15.16 -19.68
C LEU A 184 10.01 -15.93 -20.98
N ASN A 185 10.14 -15.20 -22.12
CA ASN A 185 10.53 -15.80 -23.39
C ASN A 185 12.06 -15.83 -23.53
N ASP A 186 12.56 -16.44 -24.62
CA ASP A 186 14.00 -16.55 -24.90
C ASP A 186 14.68 -15.18 -24.99
N ALA A 187 14.09 -14.25 -25.72
CA ALA A 187 14.63 -12.90 -25.86
C ALA A 187 14.76 -12.16 -24.51
N ALA A 188 13.84 -12.38 -23.56
CA ALA A 188 13.95 -11.80 -22.22
C ALA A 188 15.08 -12.45 -21.40
N ILE A 189 15.25 -13.77 -21.50
CA ILE A 189 16.34 -14.52 -20.88
C ILE A 189 17.70 -14.01 -21.40
N ASP A 190 17.83 -13.84 -22.72
CA ASP A 190 19.02 -13.33 -23.37
C ASP A 190 19.31 -11.87 -22.98
N ALA A 191 18.29 -11.02 -22.94
CA ALA A 191 18.42 -9.61 -22.52
C ALA A 191 18.93 -9.47 -21.09
N MET A 192 18.55 -10.39 -20.19
CA MET A 192 19.02 -10.44 -18.80
C MET A 192 20.39 -11.14 -18.66
N LYS A 193 20.89 -11.78 -19.72
CA LYS A 193 22.15 -12.56 -19.72
C LYS A 193 22.17 -13.62 -18.61
N ILE A 194 21.07 -14.34 -18.44
CA ILE A 194 20.91 -15.41 -17.48
C ILE A 194 20.93 -16.77 -18.16
N THR A 195 21.39 -17.79 -17.45
CA THR A 195 21.48 -19.18 -17.91
C THR A 195 20.84 -20.11 -16.89
N GLU A 196 20.50 -21.32 -17.32
CA GLU A 196 19.94 -22.36 -16.44
C GLU A 196 20.86 -22.64 -15.23
N SER A 197 22.18 -22.59 -15.44
CA SER A 197 23.16 -22.84 -14.37
C SER A 197 23.12 -21.79 -13.26
N ASP A 198 22.68 -20.57 -13.54
CA ASP A 198 22.53 -19.51 -12.53
C ASP A 198 21.46 -19.85 -11.48
N PHE A 199 20.52 -20.74 -11.82
CA PHE A 199 19.35 -21.09 -11.00
C PHE A 199 19.22 -22.60 -10.72
N SER A 200 20.19 -23.42 -11.10
CA SER A 200 20.12 -24.88 -11.03
C SER A 200 19.91 -25.46 -9.63
N SER A 201 20.25 -24.72 -8.59
CA SER A 201 20.01 -25.10 -7.19
C SER A 201 18.72 -24.54 -6.60
N ASN A 202 17.95 -23.76 -7.36
CA ASN A 202 16.73 -23.14 -6.88
C ASN A 202 15.50 -23.96 -7.34
N PRO A 203 14.82 -24.69 -6.45
CA PRO A 203 13.66 -25.51 -6.82
C PRO A 203 12.44 -24.70 -7.27
N GLN A 204 12.43 -23.39 -7.04
CA GLN A 204 11.36 -22.47 -7.41
C GLN A 204 11.60 -21.78 -8.76
N VAL A 205 12.31 -22.50 -9.66
CA VAL A 205 12.55 -22.12 -11.05
C VAL A 205 12.25 -23.30 -11.97
N ASP A 206 11.22 -23.19 -12.82
CA ASP A 206 10.98 -24.10 -13.94
C ASP A 206 11.59 -23.47 -15.20
N TRP A 207 12.86 -23.79 -15.47
CA TRP A 207 13.61 -23.23 -16.59
C TRP A 207 12.99 -23.55 -17.94
N ALA A 208 12.43 -24.76 -18.08
CA ALA A 208 11.80 -25.18 -19.33
C ALA A 208 10.55 -24.36 -19.66
N LYS A 209 9.80 -23.96 -18.64
CA LYS A 209 8.65 -23.06 -18.79
C LYS A 209 9.01 -21.59 -18.77
N GLY A 210 10.27 -21.23 -18.48
CA GLY A 210 10.67 -19.85 -18.24
C GLY A 210 9.97 -19.23 -17.03
N HIS A 211 9.58 -20.06 -16.06
CA HIS A 211 8.78 -19.69 -14.89
C HIS A 211 9.64 -19.59 -13.64
N PHE A 212 9.64 -18.40 -13.04
CA PHE A 212 10.34 -18.09 -11.80
C PHE A 212 9.30 -17.67 -10.77
N TYR A 213 9.24 -18.34 -9.63
CA TYR A 213 8.25 -18.05 -8.59
C TYR A 213 8.87 -17.99 -7.20
N GLU A 214 8.24 -17.28 -6.30
CA GLU A 214 8.65 -17.05 -4.92
C GLU A 214 10.16 -16.73 -4.78
N GLY A 215 10.95 -17.60 -4.17
CA GLY A 215 12.41 -17.44 -4.04
C GLY A 215 13.15 -17.42 -5.39
N GLY A 216 12.61 -18.08 -6.43
CA GLY A 216 13.10 -17.99 -7.80
C GLY A 216 12.93 -16.60 -8.38
N TRP A 217 11.76 -15.99 -8.16
CA TRP A 217 11.50 -14.60 -8.52
C TRP A 217 12.41 -13.63 -7.76
N MET A 218 12.56 -13.81 -6.45
CA MET A 218 13.46 -12.97 -5.64
C MET A 218 14.92 -13.05 -6.11
N ALA A 219 15.37 -14.21 -6.54
CA ALA A 219 16.72 -14.40 -7.09
C ALA A 219 16.89 -13.75 -8.48
N LEU A 220 15.82 -13.72 -9.29
CA LEU A 220 15.80 -13.07 -10.61
C LEU A 220 15.73 -11.55 -10.54
N ALA A 221 15.04 -11.00 -9.55
CA ALA A 221 14.69 -9.58 -9.45
C ALA A 221 15.91 -8.63 -9.64
N PRO A 222 17.12 -8.89 -9.09
CA PRO A 222 18.28 -8.05 -9.33
C PRO A 222 18.73 -8.01 -10.80
N ARG A 223 18.49 -9.08 -11.57
CA ARG A 223 18.81 -9.14 -13.02
C ARG A 223 17.77 -8.39 -13.87
N MET A 224 16.51 -8.34 -13.40
CA MET A 224 15.45 -7.55 -14.04
C MET A 224 15.54 -6.06 -13.71
N ALA A 225 16.05 -5.69 -12.55
CA ALA A 225 16.08 -4.32 -12.06
C ALA A 225 16.57 -3.29 -13.09
N PRO A 226 17.70 -3.49 -13.82
CA PRO A 226 18.17 -2.53 -14.82
C PRO A 226 17.19 -2.30 -15.98
N LEU A 227 16.35 -3.29 -16.29
CA LEU A 227 15.36 -3.23 -17.37
C LEU A 227 14.06 -2.57 -16.91
N LEU A 228 13.74 -2.64 -15.61
CA LEU A 228 12.51 -2.11 -15.01
C LEU A 228 12.67 -0.70 -14.47
N LEU A 229 13.86 -0.33 -14.01
CA LEU A 229 14.15 0.97 -13.37
C LEU A 229 14.52 2.06 -14.39
N ASP A 230 13.92 2.04 -15.60
CA ASP A 230 13.97 3.21 -16.49
C ASP A 230 13.38 4.43 -15.77
N SER A 231 14.21 5.43 -15.50
CA SER A 231 13.85 6.57 -14.66
C SER A 231 12.60 7.32 -15.17
N SER A 232 12.43 7.43 -16.48
CA SER A 232 11.29 8.15 -17.09
C SER A 232 9.98 7.38 -16.85
N SER A 233 9.98 6.08 -17.14
CA SER A 233 8.83 5.20 -16.96
C SER A 233 8.47 5.08 -15.47
N TYR A 234 9.46 4.86 -14.63
CA TYR A 234 9.28 4.75 -13.18
C TYR A 234 8.67 6.02 -12.57
N MET A 235 9.19 7.20 -12.94
CA MET A 235 8.64 8.49 -12.49
C MET A 235 7.23 8.73 -13.00
N LYS A 236 6.89 8.26 -14.22
CA LYS A 236 5.51 8.28 -14.72
C LYS A 236 4.61 7.42 -13.82
N GLY A 237 5.04 6.21 -13.47
CA GLY A 237 4.30 5.31 -12.59
C GLY A 237 4.08 5.89 -11.19
N LEU A 238 5.12 6.47 -10.56
CA LEU A 238 4.97 7.19 -9.28
C LEU A 238 3.97 8.35 -9.37
N GLY A 239 4.00 9.12 -10.47
CA GLY A 239 3.04 10.19 -10.72
C GLY A 239 1.60 9.68 -10.88
N MET A 240 1.39 8.51 -11.51
CA MET A 240 0.08 7.86 -11.59
C MET A 240 -0.39 7.37 -10.21
N MET A 241 0.50 6.76 -9.43
CA MET A 241 0.21 6.36 -8.05
C MET A 241 -0.20 7.56 -7.18
N THR A 242 0.52 8.68 -7.28
CA THR A 242 0.18 9.94 -6.60
C THR A 242 -1.25 10.40 -6.92
N GLN A 243 -1.69 10.23 -8.16
CA GLN A 243 -3.07 10.57 -8.55
C GLN A 243 -4.11 9.63 -7.92
N LEU A 244 -3.81 8.32 -7.83
CA LEU A 244 -4.68 7.33 -7.17
C LEU A 244 -4.80 7.61 -5.67
N ILE A 245 -3.70 7.90 -4.98
CA ILE A 245 -3.66 8.28 -3.57
C ILE A 245 -4.59 9.48 -3.33
N ARG A 246 -4.43 10.54 -4.11
CA ARG A 246 -5.27 11.75 -3.99
C ARG A 246 -6.75 11.50 -4.27
N LYS A 247 -7.05 10.69 -5.31
CA LYS A 247 -8.42 10.35 -5.68
C LYS A 247 -9.17 9.66 -4.53
N ASN A 248 -8.48 8.83 -3.78
CA ASN A 248 -9.07 7.91 -2.81
C ASN A 248 -8.97 8.38 -1.34
N GLY A 249 -8.59 9.65 -1.10
CA GLY A 249 -8.65 10.24 0.25
C GLY A 249 -7.51 9.79 1.18
N ILE A 250 -6.46 9.20 0.62
CA ILE A 250 -5.32 8.70 1.37
C ILE A 250 -4.37 9.86 1.68
N THR A 251 -3.92 9.96 2.91
CA THR A 251 -2.97 10.98 3.38
C THR A 251 -1.67 10.39 3.90
N THR A 252 -1.63 9.07 4.03
CA THR A 252 -0.47 8.32 4.53
C THR A 252 -0.41 6.96 3.86
N ILE A 253 0.74 6.61 3.33
CA ILE A 253 1.05 5.26 2.85
C ILE A 253 2.28 4.71 3.57
N ALA A 254 2.35 3.39 3.71
CA ALA A 254 3.57 2.72 4.11
C ALA A 254 3.97 1.64 3.10
N GLU A 255 5.26 1.51 2.86
CA GLU A 255 5.86 0.45 2.04
C GLU A 255 6.66 -0.50 2.93
N PRO A 256 6.05 -1.56 3.47
CA PRO A 256 6.76 -2.62 4.17
C PRO A 256 7.38 -3.57 3.16
N GLY A 257 8.72 -3.65 3.19
CA GLY A 257 9.50 -4.45 2.25
C GLY A 257 10.35 -3.62 1.30
N PHE A 258 10.68 -2.38 1.68
CA PHE A 258 11.58 -1.54 0.91
C PHE A 258 13.07 -1.87 1.18
N PRO A 259 13.92 -1.97 0.15
CA PRO A 259 13.66 -1.88 -1.29
C PRO A 259 13.12 -3.19 -1.88
N SER A 260 12.54 -3.11 -3.08
CA SER A 260 12.15 -4.27 -3.87
C SER A 260 13.28 -4.74 -4.81
N PHE A 261 14.03 -3.82 -5.42
CA PHE A 261 15.06 -4.11 -6.43
C PHE A 261 16.42 -3.47 -6.11
N SER A 262 16.46 -2.16 -5.83
CA SER A 262 17.69 -1.40 -5.58
C SER A 262 17.42 -0.24 -4.63
N PHE A 263 18.04 -0.27 -3.47
CA PHE A 263 17.86 0.77 -2.46
C PHE A 263 18.17 2.17 -3.02
N GLU A 264 19.34 2.33 -3.64
CA GLU A 264 19.82 3.63 -4.09
C GLU A 264 18.94 4.22 -5.21
N ALA A 265 18.58 3.39 -6.20
CA ALA A 265 17.78 3.83 -7.34
C ALA A 265 16.33 4.12 -6.93
N GLU A 266 15.68 3.21 -6.22
CA GLU A 266 14.29 3.37 -5.77
C GLU A 266 14.13 4.55 -4.83
N TYR A 267 15.05 4.70 -3.86
CA TYR A 267 15.00 5.81 -2.91
C TYR A 267 15.21 7.17 -3.61
N ALA A 268 16.16 7.26 -4.55
CA ALA A 268 16.40 8.49 -5.31
C ALA A 268 15.18 8.92 -6.14
N LEU A 269 14.52 7.96 -6.81
CA LEU A 269 13.33 8.21 -7.64
C LEU A 269 12.11 8.57 -6.77
N LEU A 270 11.91 7.86 -5.66
CA LEU A 270 10.85 8.19 -4.70
C LEU A 270 11.06 9.59 -4.11
N LYS A 271 12.29 9.93 -3.74
CA LYS A 271 12.66 11.26 -3.24
C LYS A 271 12.37 12.36 -4.28
N ALA A 272 12.66 12.10 -5.56
CA ALA A 272 12.36 13.03 -6.64
C ALA A 272 10.85 13.25 -6.82
N GLU A 273 10.02 12.22 -6.68
CA GLU A 273 8.55 12.36 -6.70
C GLU A 273 8.05 13.16 -5.49
N MET A 274 8.54 12.83 -4.29
CA MET A 274 8.11 13.47 -3.06
C MET A 274 8.58 14.92 -2.94
N ALA A 275 9.65 15.31 -3.64
CA ALA A 275 10.08 16.71 -3.77
C ALA A 275 9.05 17.62 -4.47
N LYS A 276 8.12 17.04 -5.23
CA LYS A 276 6.95 17.74 -5.78
C LYS A 276 5.92 18.12 -4.72
N ASN A 277 6.15 17.73 -3.48
CA ASN A 277 5.31 17.97 -2.31
C ASN A 277 3.85 17.51 -2.48
N PRO A 278 3.62 16.21 -2.81
CA PRO A 278 2.29 15.66 -2.92
C PRO A 278 1.59 15.66 -1.54
N PRO A 279 0.24 15.58 -1.50
CA PRO A 279 -0.52 15.74 -0.25
C PRO A 279 -0.63 14.45 0.58
N PHE A 280 0.46 13.74 0.76
CA PHE A 280 0.55 12.54 1.61
C PHE A 280 1.98 12.33 2.10
N ASP A 281 2.12 11.53 3.14
CA ASP A 281 3.41 11.07 3.67
C ASP A 281 3.65 9.61 3.28
N VAL A 282 4.92 9.27 3.02
CA VAL A 282 5.41 7.91 2.77
C VAL A 282 6.23 7.44 3.94
N TYR A 283 5.88 6.27 4.48
CA TYR A 283 6.65 5.59 5.51
C TYR A 283 7.26 4.31 4.94
N LEU A 284 8.55 4.12 5.15
CA LEU A 284 9.29 2.97 4.64
C LEU A 284 9.65 2.02 5.80
N ILE A 285 9.39 0.73 5.59
CA ILE A 285 9.80 -0.34 6.49
C ILE A 285 10.77 -1.25 5.73
N PRO A 286 12.02 -1.42 6.21
CA PRO A 286 13.03 -2.15 5.47
C PRO A 286 12.69 -3.63 5.29
N ASN A 287 13.04 -4.16 4.11
CA ASN A 287 12.98 -5.57 3.76
C ASN A 287 14.19 -6.30 4.38
N GLY A 288 13.99 -6.95 5.53
CA GLY A 288 15.07 -7.62 6.23
C GLY A 288 15.67 -8.78 5.45
N THR A 289 14.84 -9.55 4.75
CA THR A 289 15.28 -10.70 3.94
C THR A 289 16.08 -10.26 2.72
N GLN A 290 15.56 -9.30 1.94
CA GLN A 290 16.25 -8.79 0.75
C GLN A 290 17.57 -8.07 1.11
N LEU A 291 17.55 -7.27 2.16
CA LEU A 291 18.75 -6.58 2.63
C LEU A 291 19.81 -7.56 3.16
N ALA A 292 19.40 -8.68 3.78
CA ALA A 292 20.36 -9.71 4.17
C ALA A 292 21.09 -10.30 2.94
N SER A 293 20.35 -10.58 1.86
CA SER A 293 20.95 -11.01 0.59
C SER A 293 21.88 -9.93 -0.01
N MET A 294 21.42 -8.67 -0.04
CA MET A 294 22.17 -7.55 -0.64
C MET A 294 23.42 -7.15 0.16
N LYS A 295 23.41 -7.31 1.48
CA LYS A 295 24.51 -6.86 2.37
C LYS A 295 25.44 -7.99 2.82
N GLY A 296 25.14 -9.25 2.45
CA GLY A 296 25.99 -10.40 2.74
C GLY A 296 25.70 -11.10 4.07
N GLY A 297 24.53 -10.83 4.69
CA GLY A 297 24.11 -11.53 5.90
C GLY A 297 23.09 -10.75 6.75
N ASN A 298 22.49 -11.46 7.70
CA ASN A 298 21.47 -10.89 8.59
C ASN A 298 22.03 -9.78 9.51
N GLN A 299 23.27 -9.93 9.98
CA GLN A 299 23.92 -8.95 10.89
C GLN A 299 24.31 -7.68 10.14
N GLU A 300 24.81 -7.82 8.91
CA GLU A 300 25.15 -6.71 8.01
C GLU A 300 23.90 -5.93 7.62
N ALA A 301 22.79 -6.64 7.33
CA ALA A 301 21.48 -6.03 7.09
C ALA A 301 21.00 -5.23 8.31
N LEU A 302 21.04 -5.81 9.51
CA LEU A 302 20.68 -5.12 10.75
C LEU A 302 21.52 -3.85 10.95
N THR A 303 22.83 -3.92 10.71
CA THR A 303 23.75 -2.78 10.81
C THR A 303 23.32 -1.67 9.84
N PHE A 304 23.01 -2.00 8.60
CA PHE A 304 22.52 -1.05 7.60
C PHE A 304 21.13 -0.49 7.98
N ILE A 305 20.19 -1.33 8.40
CA ILE A 305 18.85 -0.92 8.81
C ILE A 305 18.88 0.12 9.93
N LYS A 306 19.80 0.00 10.88
CA LYS A 306 19.99 0.99 11.95
C LYS A 306 20.36 2.39 11.43
N THR A 307 20.89 2.49 10.22
CA THR A 307 21.24 3.79 9.61
C THR A 307 20.08 4.44 8.85
N LEU A 308 19.05 3.67 8.47
CA LEU A 308 17.98 4.13 7.59
C LEU A 308 17.16 5.33 8.10
N PRO A 309 16.91 5.52 9.41
CA PRO A 309 16.26 6.74 9.90
C PRO A 309 16.97 8.03 9.47
N ASN A 310 18.28 7.99 9.23
CA ASN A 310 19.05 9.15 8.76
C ASN A 310 18.74 9.56 7.30
N TYR A 311 18.12 8.67 6.52
CA TYR A 311 17.64 8.97 5.17
C TYR A 311 16.26 9.65 5.16
N SER A 312 15.58 9.76 6.34
CA SER A 312 14.28 10.41 6.43
C SER A 312 14.37 11.88 6.03
N ALA A 313 13.41 12.34 5.21
CA ALA A 313 13.33 13.73 4.73
C ALA A 313 11.86 14.10 4.51
N ASP A 314 11.46 15.32 4.94
CA ASP A 314 10.13 15.90 4.72
C ASP A 314 8.95 14.89 4.81
N ASN A 315 8.47 14.44 3.64
CA ASN A 315 7.34 13.53 3.49
C ASN A 315 7.74 12.06 3.28
N ILE A 316 9.03 11.71 3.43
CA ILE A 316 9.54 10.33 3.43
C ILE A 316 10.17 10.04 4.76
N LYS A 317 9.78 8.96 5.41
CA LYS A 317 10.35 8.57 6.71
C LYS A 317 10.56 7.07 6.77
N PHE A 318 11.73 6.65 7.22
CA PHE A 318 11.94 5.28 7.66
C PHE A 318 11.40 5.12 9.08
N LEU A 319 10.50 4.15 9.26
CA LEU A 319 9.97 3.84 10.60
C LEU A 319 11.07 3.19 11.44
N PRO A 320 11.42 3.76 12.59
CA PRO A 320 12.48 3.25 13.43
C PRO A 320 12.07 1.91 14.06
N ASN A 321 13.02 1.01 14.19
CA ASN A 321 12.85 -0.28 14.86
C ASN A 321 11.67 -1.12 14.30
N GLN A 322 11.48 -1.07 12.99
CA GLN A 322 10.50 -1.91 12.29
C GLN A 322 11.19 -2.62 11.12
N VAL A 323 10.78 -3.84 10.82
CA VAL A 323 11.34 -4.65 9.73
C VAL A 323 10.28 -5.55 9.13
N LYS A 324 10.32 -5.76 7.81
CA LYS A 324 9.48 -6.71 7.06
C LYS A 324 10.24 -8.00 6.80
N LEU A 325 9.59 -9.13 7.08
CA LEU A 325 10.04 -10.50 6.77
C LEU A 325 8.95 -11.25 6.01
N PHE A 326 9.30 -12.39 5.43
CA PHE A 326 8.40 -13.16 4.57
C PHE A 326 8.41 -14.63 4.99
N ALA A 327 7.24 -15.22 5.24
CA ALA A 327 7.09 -16.61 5.62
C ALA A 327 6.72 -17.47 4.41
N ASP A 328 5.45 -17.46 4.00
CA ASP A 328 4.90 -18.34 2.98
C ASP A 328 4.50 -17.61 1.69
N GLY A 329 4.16 -18.37 0.68
CA GLY A 329 3.86 -17.87 -0.66
C GLY A 329 2.56 -17.09 -0.77
N ALA A 330 2.39 -16.44 -1.92
CA ALA A 330 1.28 -15.55 -2.16
C ALA A 330 -0.06 -16.28 -2.34
N ILE A 331 -1.11 -15.73 -1.74
CA ILE A 331 -2.46 -16.25 -1.95
C ILE A 331 -2.89 -16.20 -3.43
N TYR A 332 -2.57 -15.14 -4.15
CA TYR A 332 -2.90 -15.04 -5.59
C TYR A 332 -2.26 -16.13 -6.43
N SER A 333 -1.07 -16.61 -6.06
CA SER A 333 -0.36 -17.70 -6.74
C SER A 333 -0.88 -19.10 -6.38
N GLN A 334 -1.78 -19.21 -5.40
CA GLN A 334 -2.13 -20.48 -4.74
C GLN A 334 -0.91 -21.18 -4.12
N LEU A 335 0.04 -20.40 -3.59
CA LEU A 335 1.28 -20.89 -2.99
C LEU A 335 1.38 -20.61 -1.49
N MET A 336 0.30 -20.10 -0.86
CA MET A 336 0.27 -19.96 0.59
C MET A 336 0.35 -21.34 1.28
N GLN A 337 1.07 -21.45 2.37
CA GLN A 337 1.22 -22.71 3.12
C GLN A 337 -0.06 -23.07 3.86
N MET A 338 -0.66 -24.19 3.45
CA MET A 338 -1.91 -24.71 4.01
C MET A 338 -1.65 -25.94 4.85
N LYS A 339 -2.42 -26.14 5.94
CA LYS A 339 -2.39 -27.38 6.73
C LYS A 339 -2.93 -28.57 5.93
N ASP A 340 -4.02 -28.35 5.22
CA ASP A 340 -4.58 -29.30 4.27
C ASP A 340 -4.21 -28.86 2.85
N ASP A 341 -3.75 -29.80 2.01
CA ASP A 341 -3.34 -29.54 0.63
C ASP A 341 -4.44 -28.82 -0.17
N TYR A 342 -4.05 -28.18 -1.25
CA TYR A 342 -4.99 -27.67 -2.23
C TYR A 342 -5.79 -28.82 -2.88
N THR A 343 -6.93 -28.54 -3.50
CA THR A 343 -7.86 -29.56 -4.01
C THR A 343 -7.30 -30.44 -5.13
N ASP A 344 -6.24 -29.99 -5.80
CA ASP A 344 -5.48 -30.74 -6.80
C ASP A 344 -4.27 -31.48 -6.22
N GLY A 345 -4.05 -31.38 -4.90
CA GLY A 345 -2.99 -32.06 -4.16
C GLY A 345 -1.66 -31.31 -4.12
N HIS A 346 -1.53 -30.14 -4.74
CA HIS A 346 -0.29 -29.36 -4.57
C HIS A 346 -0.23 -28.72 -3.17
N GLN A 347 0.99 -28.39 -2.75
CA GLN A 347 1.26 -27.72 -1.48
C GLN A 347 1.71 -26.28 -1.73
N GLY A 348 1.62 -25.45 -0.69
CA GLY A 348 2.18 -24.11 -0.73
C GLY A 348 3.70 -24.09 -0.66
N GLU A 349 4.28 -22.91 -0.83
CA GLU A 349 5.71 -22.68 -0.85
C GLU A 349 6.16 -21.80 0.33
N TRP A 350 7.39 -21.98 0.76
CA TRP A 350 8.04 -21.08 1.71
C TRP A 350 8.85 -20.04 0.94
N MET A 351 8.57 -18.75 1.12
CA MET A 351 9.38 -17.67 0.55
C MET A 351 10.77 -17.62 1.18
N THR A 352 10.83 -17.85 2.49
CA THR A 352 12.08 -17.91 3.23
C THR A 352 12.21 -19.30 3.87
N PRO A 353 13.33 -20.01 3.72
CA PRO A 353 13.57 -21.27 4.43
C PRO A 353 13.34 -21.10 5.94
N LEU A 354 12.64 -22.03 6.57
CA LEU A 354 12.17 -21.89 7.96
C LEU A 354 13.27 -21.61 8.98
N ASN A 355 14.44 -22.25 8.82
CA ASN A 355 15.59 -22.00 9.69
C ASN A 355 16.15 -20.57 9.52
N VAL A 356 16.08 -20.00 8.31
CA VAL A 356 16.49 -18.62 8.04
C VAL A 356 15.47 -17.64 8.60
N LEU A 357 14.17 -17.90 8.39
CA LEU A 357 13.09 -17.09 8.94
C LEU A 357 13.17 -17.00 10.46
N GLN A 358 13.34 -18.15 11.15
CA GLN A 358 13.48 -18.18 12.60
C GLN A 358 14.68 -17.37 13.08
N GLN A 359 15.85 -17.52 12.43
CA GLN A 359 17.05 -16.74 12.75
C GLN A 359 16.80 -15.22 12.57
N GLN A 360 16.13 -14.82 11.49
CA GLN A 360 15.79 -13.41 11.25
C GLN A 360 14.80 -12.90 12.30
N MET A 361 13.74 -13.64 12.59
CA MET A 361 12.77 -13.26 13.61
C MET A 361 13.44 -13.05 14.96
N SER A 362 14.23 -14.04 15.44
CA SER A 362 14.93 -13.96 16.72
C SER A 362 15.95 -12.82 16.75
N LEU A 363 16.68 -12.58 15.66
CA LEU A 363 17.64 -11.47 15.57
C LEU A 363 16.95 -10.13 15.81
N TYR A 364 15.90 -9.83 15.04
CA TYR A 364 15.19 -8.55 15.14
C TYR A 364 14.35 -8.45 16.42
N TRP A 365 13.75 -9.54 16.88
CA TRP A 365 13.04 -9.60 18.17
C TRP A 365 13.94 -9.20 19.33
N ASN A 366 15.13 -9.80 19.42
CA ASN A 366 16.10 -9.53 20.48
C ASN A 366 16.67 -8.10 20.43
N GLN A 367 16.58 -7.42 19.30
CA GLN A 367 16.94 -6.01 19.13
C GLN A 367 15.77 -5.04 19.36
N GLY A 368 14.61 -5.54 19.81
CA GLY A 368 13.44 -4.72 20.12
C GLY A 368 12.65 -4.24 18.90
N TYR A 369 12.87 -4.83 17.72
CA TYR A 369 12.14 -4.43 16.52
C TYR A 369 10.69 -4.93 16.55
N LYS A 370 9.77 -4.12 15.99
CA LYS A 370 8.45 -4.59 15.54
C LYS A 370 8.63 -5.39 14.25
N LEU A 371 8.09 -6.59 14.23
CA LEU A 371 8.13 -7.48 13.07
C LEU A 371 6.84 -7.34 12.26
N HIS A 372 6.97 -7.08 10.97
CA HIS A 372 5.91 -7.17 9.97
C HIS A 372 6.16 -8.42 9.15
N ILE A 373 5.29 -9.42 9.24
CA ILE A 373 5.56 -10.72 8.59
C ILE A 373 4.48 -11.03 7.57
N HIS A 374 4.90 -11.23 6.31
CA HIS A 374 4.05 -11.80 5.27
C HIS A 374 3.69 -13.24 5.66
N ALA A 375 2.42 -13.51 5.90
CA ALA A 375 1.89 -14.81 6.26
C ALA A 375 0.44 -14.95 5.79
N ASN A 376 0.20 -15.82 4.82
CA ASN A 376 -1.07 -15.95 4.11
C ASN A 376 -1.91 -17.15 4.55
N GLY A 377 -1.33 -18.34 4.56
CA GLY A 377 -2.02 -19.58 4.83
C GLY A 377 -1.97 -19.99 6.32
N ASP A 378 -2.88 -20.83 6.72
CA ASP A 378 -2.99 -21.25 8.14
C ASP A 378 -1.74 -21.98 8.64
N LYS A 379 -1.03 -22.76 7.81
CA LYS A 379 0.24 -23.38 8.17
C LYS A 379 1.37 -22.34 8.27
N GLY A 380 1.40 -21.36 7.33
CA GLY A 380 2.37 -20.26 7.37
C GLY A 380 2.19 -19.38 8.60
N ILE A 381 0.96 -18.98 8.91
CA ILE A 381 0.61 -18.21 10.10
C ILE A 381 0.98 -18.97 11.37
N GLN A 382 0.63 -20.27 11.45
CA GLN A 382 0.97 -21.08 12.64
C GLN A 382 2.47 -21.12 12.88
N GLN A 383 3.26 -21.31 11.84
CA GLN A 383 4.72 -21.38 11.97
C GLN A 383 5.32 -20.07 12.51
N VAL A 384 4.79 -18.93 12.06
CA VAL A 384 5.21 -17.61 12.59
C VAL A 384 4.82 -17.46 14.06
N LEU A 385 3.62 -17.90 14.44
CA LEU A 385 3.18 -17.86 15.84
C LEU A 385 4.04 -18.78 16.74
N ASP A 386 4.42 -19.96 16.25
CA ASP A 386 5.29 -20.89 16.97
C ASP A 386 6.69 -20.28 17.19
N PHE A 387 7.27 -19.65 16.18
CA PHE A 387 8.55 -18.93 16.31
C PHE A 387 8.44 -17.75 17.26
N ALA A 388 7.36 -16.97 17.17
CA ALA A 388 7.12 -15.86 18.09
C ALA A 388 6.96 -16.32 19.55
N ALA A 389 6.34 -17.49 19.78
CA ALA A 389 6.23 -18.07 21.11
C ALA A 389 7.60 -18.44 21.70
N VAL A 390 8.50 -19.01 20.87
CA VAL A 390 9.89 -19.31 21.28
C VAL A 390 10.63 -18.02 21.65
N ASP A 391 10.54 -16.99 20.80
CA ASP A 391 11.19 -15.71 21.05
C ASP A 391 10.62 -15.01 22.29
N GLN A 392 9.30 -15.07 22.49
CA GLN A 392 8.61 -14.52 23.67
C GLN A 392 9.02 -15.24 24.96
N GLN A 393 9.22 -16.55 24.92
CA GLN A 393 9.71 -17.33 26.07
C GLN A 393 11.16 -16.96 26.40
N ALA A 394 12.01 -16.80 25.39
CA ALA A 394 13.44 -16.49 25.55
C ALA A 394 13.68 -15.02 25.97
N ASN A 395 12.92 -14.10 25.42
CA ASN A 395 13.04 -12.66 25.69
C ASN A 395 11.64 -12.01 25.69
N PRO A 396 10.94 -12.00 26.84
CA PRO A 396 9.56 -11.50 26.95
C PRO A 396 9.40 -10.02 26.58
N ARG A 397 8.43 -9.74 25.72
CA ARG A 397 8.07 -8.38 25.28
C ARG A 397 6.55 -8.22 25.33
N TYR A 398 6.06 -7.33 26.19
CA TYR A 398 4.60 -7.14 26.40
C TYR A 398 3.93 -6.34 25.29
N ASP A 399 4.61 -5.35 24.68
CA ASP A 399 4.10 -4.53 23.57
C ASP A 399 4.99 -4.72 22.33
N HIS A 400 5.15 -5.99 21.90
CA HIS A 400 5.99 -6.32 20.75
C HIS A 400 5.36 -5.92 19.42
N ARG A 401 4.03 -5.83 19.35
CA ARG A 401 3.23 -5.44 18.17
C ARG A 401 3.60 -6.20 16.88
N LEU A 402 4.06 -7.46 17.01
CA LEU A 402 4.25 -8.31 15.85
C LEU A 402 2.97 -8.27 15.01
N THR A 403 3.08 -7.98 13.73
CA THR A 403 1.96 -7.83 12.82
C THR A 403 2.03 -8.87 11.72
N LEU A 404 1.01 -9.72 11.61
CA LEU A 404 0.81 -10.63 10.49
C LEU A 404 0.18 -9.85 9.33
N HIS A 405 0.80 -9.92 8.16
CA HIS A 405 0.28 -9.28 6.95
C HIS A 405 -0.40 -10.30 6.06
N HIS A 406 -1.41 -9.82 5.31
CA HIS A 406 -2.21 -10.55 4.32
C HIS A 406 -3.26 -11.46 4.93
N MET A 407 -2.89 -12.52 5.64
CA MET A 407 -3.79 -13.43 6.35
C MET A 407 -4.96 -13.91 5.47
N GLY A 408 -4.62 -14.54 4.35
CA GLY A 408 -5.59 -14.98 3.34
C GLY A 408 -6.57 -16.02 3.87
N TYR A 409 -6.05 -17.02 4.61
CA TYR A 409 -6.86 -18.04 5.25
C TYR A 409 -6.33 -18.38 6.64
N PHE A 410 -7.22 -18.36 7.63
CA PHE A 410 -6.95 -18.76 9.01
C PHE A 410 -8.24 -19.22 9.70
N THR A 411 -8.08 -20.01 10.77
CA THR A 411 -9.22 -20.57 11.51
C THR A 411 -9.61 -19.70 12.71
N ASP A 412 -10.80 -19.93 13.26
CA ASP A 412 -11.27 -19.24 14.47
C ASP A 412 -10.37 -19.54 15.69
N THR A 413 -9.83 -20.76 15.79
CA THR A 413 -8.87 -21.15 16.84
C THR A 413 -7.56 -20.35 16.72
N MET A 414 -7.08 -20.13 15.49
CA MET A 414 -5.88 -19.31 15.27
C MET A 414 -6.12 -17.85 15.62
N ALA A 415 -7.32 -17.33 15.33
CA ALA A 415 -7.69 -15.97 15.74
C ALA A 415 -7.67 -15.82 17.28
N GLN A 416 -8.00 -16.87 18.03
CA GLN A 416 -7.83 -16.89 19.49
C GLN A 416 -6.35 -16.85 19.88
N GLN A 417 -5.52 -17.70 19.29
CA GLN A 417 -4.08 -17.72 19.57
C GLN A 417 -3.42 -16.36 19.25
N ILE A 418 -3.79 -15.72 18.14
CA ILE A 418 -3.33 -14.38 17.75
C ILE A 418 -3.68 -13.35 18.85
N ALA A 419 -4.92 -13.40 19.36
CA ALA A 419 -5.36 -12.51 20.43
C ALA A 419 -4.60 -12.77 21.75
N ASP A 420 -4.46 -14.03 22.14
CA ASP A 420 -3.79 -14.45 23.39
C ASP A 420 -2.31 -14.06 23.41
N MET A 421 -1.67 -14.06 22.23
CA MET A 421 -0.27 -13.66 22.07
C MET A 421 -0.08 -12.15 21.89
N GLY A 422 -1.15 -11.34 21.80
CA GLY A 422 -1.06 -9.89 21.55
C GLY A 422 -0.52 -9.54 20.16
N VAL A 423 -0.66 -10.45 19.20
CA VAL A 423 -0.26 -10.24 17.79
C VAL A 423 -1.28 -9.36 17.08
N GLU A 424 -0.83 -8.43 16.25
CA GLU A 424 -1.66 -7.56 15.43
C GLU A 424 -1.85 -8.14 14.02
N ALA A 425 -2.88 -7.67 13.31
CA ALA A 425 -3.20 -8.10 11.96
C ALA A 425 -3.25 -6.91 10.99
N SER A 426 -2.67 -7.07 9.82
CA SER A 426 -2.85 -6.17 8.67
C SER A 426 -3.32 -7.02 7.49
N VAL A 427 -4.57 -6.88 7.11
CA VAL A 427 -5.29 -7.86 6.28
C VAL A 427 -5.69 -7.25 4.95
N ASN A 428 -5.75 -8.03 3.89
CA ASN A 428 -6.29 -7.59 2.61
C ASN A 428 -7.70 -8.17 2.37
N PRO A 429 -8.79 -7.45 2.71
CA PRO A 429 -10.16 -7.93 2.49
C PRO A 429 -10.50 -8.21 1.02
N TYR A 430 -9.81 -7.56 0.07
CA TYR A 430 -10.07 -7.71 -1.34
C TYR A 430 -9.84 -9.14 -1.87
N TYR A 431 -9.06 -9.95 -1.15
CA TYR A 431 -8.88 -11.38 -1.49
C TYR A 431 -10.23 -12.10 -1.57
N LEU A 432 -11.15 -11.82 -0.67
CA LEU A 432 -12.48 -12.41 -0.71
C LEU A 432 -13.21 -12.03 -2.00
N TRP A 433 -13.24 -10.74 -2.34
CA TRP A 433 -13.91 -10.28 -3.55
C TRP A 433 -13.29 -10.88 -4.81
N ALA A 434 -11.98 -10.88 -4.89
CA ALA A 434 -11.26 -11.26 -6.11
C ALA A 434 -11.14 -12.78 -6.31
N LEU A 435 -11.03 -13.55 -5.23
CA LEU A 435 -10.57 -14.94 -5.31
C LEU A 435 -11.60 -15.97 -4.85
N ALA A 436 -12.54 -15.60 -3.97
CA ALA A 436 -13.39 -16.59 -3.30
C ALA A 436 -14.16 -17.49 -4.28
N ASP A 437 -14.71 -16.94 -5.36
CA ASP A 437 -15.45 -17.73 -6.35
C ASP A 437 -14.57 -18.83 -6.98
N LYS A 438 -13.41 -18.44 -7.51
CA LYS A 438 -12.46 -19.37 -8.14
C LYS A 438 -11.81 -20.32 -7.15
N TYR A 439 -11.45 -19.85 -5.96
CA TYR A 439 -10.78 -20.68 -4.95
C TYR A 439 -11.73 -21.67 -4.28
N THR A 440 -13.03 -21.40 -4.30
CA THR A 440 -14.07 -22.35 -3.92
C THR A 440 -14.17 -23.50 -4.93
N GLU A 441 -14.06 -23.18 -6.22
CA GLU A 441 -14.12 -24.16 -7.32
C GLU A 441 -12.79 -24.91 -7.50
N ASN A 442 -11.66 -24.16 -7.48
CA ASN A 442 -10.34 -24.66 -7.86
C ASN A 442 -9.29 -24.15 -6.84
N GLY A 443 -8.87 -25.01 -5.94
CA GLY A 443 -7.79 -24.72 -5.00
C GLY A 443 -8.12 -25.00 -3.56
N LEU A 444 -9.09 -24.32 -2.94
CA LEU A 444 -9.37 -24.47 -1.51
C LEU A 444 -10.63 -25.30 -1.20
N GLY A 445 -11.53 -25.46 -2.17
CA GLY A 445 -12.86 -26.04 -1.93
C GLY A 445 -13.79 -25.07 -1.20
N ALA A 446 -15.08 -25.42 -1.11
CA ALA A 446 -16.15 -24.53 -0.63
C ALA A 446 -15.88 -23.98 0.79
N GLN A 447 -15.53 -24.87 1.72
CA GLN A 447 -15.39 -24.47 3.12
C GLN A 447 -14.28 -23.44 3.33
N ARG A 448 -13.10 -23.64 2.73
CA ARG A 448 -11.96 -22.72 2.88
C ARG A 448 -12.09 -21.48 1.99
N GLY A 449 -12.51 -21.68 0.72
CA GLY A 449 -12.65 -20.59 -0.25
C GLY A 449 -13.70 -19.55 0.12
N GLU A 450 -14.83 -19.97 0.70
CA GLU A 450 -15.84 -19.02 1.21
C GLU A 450 -15.42 -18.32 2.52
N ASN A 451 -14.49 -18.92 3.29
CA ASN A 451 -14.01 -18.39 4.55
C ASN A 451 -12.69 -17.62 4.45
N LEU A 452 -12.26 -17.24 3.25
CA LEU A 452 -11.14 -16.33 3.10
C LEU A 452 -11.33 -15.08 3.96
N VAL A 453 -10.27 -14.65 4.61
CA VAL A 453 -10.22 -13.42 5.41
C VAL A 453 -11.34 -13.37 6.45
N ALA A 454 -11.26 -14.20 7.48
CA ALA A 454 -12.30 -14.37 8.52
C ALA A 454 -12.27 -13.21 9.55
N LEU A 455 -12.61 -11.99 9.14
CA LEU A 455 -12.39 -10.75 9.89
C LEU A 455 -13.15 -10.67 11.22
N ASN A 456 -14.38 -11.21 11.30
CA ASN A 456 -15.12 -11.18 12.56
C ASN A 456 -14.47 -12.07 13.63
N SER A 457 -13.76 -13.10 13.22
CA SER A 457 -12.98 -13.94 14.16
C SER A 457 -11.88 -13.15 14.88
N LEU A 458 -11.27 -12.17 14.21
CA LEU A 458 -10.31 -11.24 14.82
C LEU A 458 -11.03 -10.15 15.63
N ALA A 459 -12.05 -9.53 15.04
CA ALA A 459 -12.77 -8.40 15.64
C ALA A 459 -13.41 -8.74 16.98
N LYS A 460 -14.11 -9.88 17.08
CA LYS A 460 -14.77 -10.32 18.34
C LYS A 460 -13.79 -10.64 19.48
N ARG A 461 -12.49 -10.79 19.16
CA ARG A 461 -11.42 -11.02 20.13
C ARG A 461 -10.59 -9.77 20.42
N GLY A 462 -10.96 -8.64 19.83
CA GLY A 462 -10.26 -7.37 20.04
C GLY A 462 -8.87 -7.29 19.41
N VAL A 463 -8.57 -8.16 18.44
CA VAL A 463 -7.29 -8.10 17.72
C VAL A 463 -7.20 -6.78 16.96
N ALA A 464 -6.13 -6.02 17.20
CA ALA A 464 -5.87 -4.80 16.46
C ALA A 464 -5.65 -5.14 14.98
N THR A 465 -6.64 -4.75 14.15
CA THR A 465 -6.69 -5.14 12.75
C THR A 465 -6.76 -3.91 11.86
N SER A 466 -5.83 -3.80 10.90
CA SER A 466 -5.85 -2.81 9.81
C SER A 466 -6.14 -3.47 8.46
N TYR A 467 -6.61 -2.67 7.50
CA TYR A 467 -6.80 -3.12 6.12
C TYR A 467 -5.82 -2.43 5.20
N HIS A 468 -5.34 -3.17 4.20
CA HIS A 468 -4.46 -2.67 3.16
C HIS A 468 -4.84 -3.24 1.79
N SER A 469 -4.49 -2.52 0.74
CA SER A 469 -4.69 -2.97 -0.63
C SER A 469 -3.56 -3.85 -1.13
N ASP A 470 -2.38 -3.73 -0.52
CA ASP A 470 -1.18 -4.35 -1.08
C ASP A 470 -0.98 -3.89 -2.55
N PHE A 471 -1.26 -2.60 -2.80
CA PHE A 471 -1.23 -2.07 -4.16
C PHE A 471 0.14 -2.33 -4.82
N ALA A 472 0.20 -2.97 -5.97
CA ALA A 472 -0.84 -3.13 -7.00
C ALA A 472 -1.63 -4.47 -6.98
N MET A 473 -1.59 -5.25 -5.88
CA MET A 473 -2.32 -6.55 -5.85
C MET A 473 -3.84 -6.34 -5.78
N ALA A 474 -4.29 -5.29 -5.09
CA ALA A 474 -5.67 -4.82 -5.11
C ALA A 474 -5.73 -3.33 -5.45
N PRO A 475 -6.87 -2.78 -5.89
CA PRO A 475 -7.04 -1.35 -6.08
C PRO A 475 -6.76 -0.56 -4.79
N MET A 476 -6.05 0.56 -4.91
CA MET A 476 -5.75 1.46 -3.78
C MET A 476 -7.00 2.26 -3.39
N GLU A 477 -8.00 1.57 -2.86
CA GLU A 477 -9.35 2.08 -2.56
C GLU A 477 -9.78 1.66 -1.15
N PRO A 478 -9.41 2.40 -0.08
CA PRO A 478 -9.71 2.04 1.30
C PRO A 478 -11.21 1.80 1.56
N LEU A 479 -12.11 2.58 0.91
CA LEU A 479 -13.55 2.37 1.02
C LEU A 479 -14.02 1.05 0.40
N THR A 480 -13.36 0.56 -0.65
CA THR A 480 -13.61 -0.76 -1.24
C THR A 480 -13.17 -1.88 -0.30
N LEU A 481 -12.03 -1.71 0.40
CA LEU A 481 -11.58 -2.66 1.42
C LEU A 481 -12.58 -2.75 2.58
N ALA A 482 -13.02 -1.60 3.10
CA ALA A 482 -14.04 -1.53 4.14
C ALA A 482 -15.37 -2.15 3.68
N TRP A 483 -15.81 -1.84 2.45
CA TRP A 483 -17.03 -2.38 1.85
C TRP A 483 -16.98 -3.91 1.75
N THR A 484 -15.85 -4.49 1.32
CA THR A 484 -15.67 -5.94 1.22
C THR A 484 -15.78 -6.60 2.60
N ALA A 485 -15.17 -6.03 3.62
CA ALA A 485 -15.23 -6.52 4.99
C ALA A 485 -16.64 -6.48 5.58
N ILE A 486 -17.39 -5.42 5.29
CA ILE A 486 -18.76 -5.20 5.80
C ILE A 486 -19.76 -6.13 5.08
N ASN A 487 -19.65 -6.30 3.77
CA ASN A 487 -20.68 -6.94 2.96
C ASN A 487 -20.37 -8.39 2.59
N ARG A 488 -19.09 -8.77 2.50
CA ARG A 488 -18.61 -10.10 2.08
C ARG A 488 -19.28 -10.58 0.79
N VAL A 489 -19.17 -9.75 -0.25
CA VAL A 489 -19.70 -10.00 -1.59
C VAL A 489 -18.52 -10.29 -2.51
N THR A 490 -18.58 -11.38 -3.28
CA THR A 490 -17.56 -11.78 -4.25
C THR A 490 -17.70 -11.00 -5.58
N SER A 491 -16.77 -11.19 -6.50
CA SER A 491 -16.81 -10.55 -7.83
C SER A 491 -18.01 -10.97 -8.68
N SER A 492 -18.57 -12.17 -8.45
CA SER A 492 -19.82 -12.62 -9.08
C SER A 492 -21.09 -12.08 -8.41
N GLY A 493 -20.95 -11.36 -7.28
CA GLY A 493 -22.08 -10.88 -6.48
C GLY A 493 -22.61 -11.88 -5.44
N LYS A 494 -21.95 -13.03 -5.27
CA LYS A 494 -22.32 -14.02 -4.24
C LYS A 494 -21.96 -13.51 -2.86
N ARG A 495 -22.85 -13.71 -1.88
CA ARG A 495 -22.60 -13.43 -0.47
C ARG A 495 -22.06 -14.70 0.20
N VAL A 496 -20.87 -14.61 0.82
CA VAL A 496 -20.19 -15.77 1.43
C VAL A 496 -19.88 -15.53 2.90
N SER A 497 -19.94 -16.56 3.72
CA SER A 497 -19.60 -16.55 5.16
C SER A 497 -20.05 -15.29 5.88
N GLN A 498 -21.36 -15.03 5.86
CA GLN A 498 -21.96 -13.79 6.39
C GLN A 498 -21.72 -13.58 7.90
N ASN A 499 -21.42 -14.64 8.64
CA ASN A 499 -21.00 -14.62 10.04
C ASN A 499 -19.61 -14.00 10.25
N GLN A 500 -18.83 -13.82 9.18
CA GLN A 500 -17.51 -13.18 9.19
C GLN A 500 -17.55 -11.69 8.79
N ARG A 501 -18.74 -11.09 8.64
CA ARG A 501 -18.91 -9.65 8.44
C ARG A 501 -18.48 -8.90 9.70
N VAL A 502 -17.93 -7.71 9.49
CA VAL A 502 -17.72 -6.74 10.56
C VAL A 502 -18.68 -5.56 10.41
N ASP A 503 -18.93 -4.83 11.48
CA ASP A 503 -19.72 -3.60 11.42
C ASP A 503 -18.93 -2.45 10.73
N THR A 504 -19.68 -1.42 10.33
CA THR A 504 -19.11 -0.26 9.63
C THR A 504 -18.04 0.45 10.46
N TYR A 505 -18.21 0.55 11.78
CA TYR A 505 -17.25 1.25 12.63
C TYR A 505 -15.91 0.51 12.69
N THR A 506 -15.95 -0.79 12.89
CA THR A 506 -14.77 -1.68 12.85
C THR A 506 -14.04 -1.57 11.53
N ALA A 507 -14.75 -1.60 10.39
CA ALA A 507 -14.15 -1.49 9.07
C ALA A 507 -13.52 -0.10 8.82
N MET A 508 -14.20 0.98 9.24
CA MET A 508 -13.66 2.34 9.09
C MET A 508 -12.46 2.60 10.01
N LYS A 509 -12.43 2.00 11.21
CA LYS A 509 -11.22 2.02 12.07
C LYS A 509 -10.04 1.35 11.38
N ALA A 510 -10.26 0.26 10.68
CA ALA A 510 -9.20 -0.52 10.04
C ALA A 510 -8.47 0.24 8.92
N ILE A 511 -9.09 1.27 8.32
CA ILE A 511 -8.48 2.14 7.30
C ILE A 511 -8.11 3.53 7.85
N THR A 512 -8.18 3.73 9.17
CA THR A 512 -7.85 4.99 9.86
C THR A 512 -6.97 4.73 11.09
N ILE A 513 -7.54 4.71 12.31
CA ILE A 513 -6.77 4.63 13.55
C ILE A 513 -6.06 3.28 13.74
N SER A 514 -6.66 2.15 13.34
CA SER A 514 -5.99 0.85 13.42
C SER A 514 -4.84 0.75 12.40
N ALA A 515 -4.99 1.36 11.21
CA ALA A 515 -3.90 1.44 10.24
C ALA A 515 -2.75 2.33 10.74
N ALA A 516 -3.05 3.42 11.47
CA ALA A 516 -2.04 4.21 12.15
C ALA A 516 -1.30 3.39 13.22
N ARG A 517 -2.03 2.58 14.01
CA ARG A 517 -1.46 1.68 15.03
C ARG A 517 -0.52 0.64 14.43
N THR A 518 -0.87 0.06 13.27
CA THR A 518 0.01 -0.88 12.55
C THR A 518 1.38 -0.25 12.25
N LEU A 519 1.45 1.07 12.10
CA LEU A 519 2.68 1.82 11.83
C LEU A 519 3.32 2.44 13.08
N ASN A 520 2.73 2.27 14.27
CA ASN A 520 3.10 2.97 15.51
C ASN A 520 2.95 4.51 15.36
N LEU A 521 1.92 4.97 14.66
CA LEU A 521 1.63 6.38 14.39
C LEU A 521 0.30 6.85 14.98
N GLU A 522 -0.38 6.03 15.79
CA GLU A 522 -1.72 6.30 16.34
C GLU A 522 -1.78 7.54 17.22
N ASP A 523 -0.67 7.94 17.84
CA ASP A 523 -0.59 9.17 18.63
C ASP A 523 -0.48 10.43 17.75
N HIS A 524 -0.20 10.27 16.45
CA HIS A 524 0.04 11.38 15.54
C HIS A 524 -1.05 11.53 14.46
N ILE A 525 -1.65 10.42 13.99
CA ILE A 525 -2.63 10.40 12.90
C ILE A 525 -3.72 9.34 13.14
N GLY A 526 -4.68 9.24 12.23
CA GLY A 526 -5.70 8.16 12.21
C GLY A 526 -6.99 8.47 12.97
N SER A 527 -7.01 9.52 13.79
CA SER A 527 -8.24 10.04 14.42
C SER A 527 -8.21 11.58 14.44
N ILE A 528 -9.39 12.19 14.65
CA ILE A 528 -9.53 13.65 14.78
C ILE A 528 -9.51 13.99 16.27
N GLU A 529 -8.31 14.29 16.78
CA GLU A 529 -8.06 14.64 18.18
C GLU A 529 -7.07 15.81 18.28
N ALA A 530 -7.23 16.65 19.31
CA ALA A 530 -6.31 17.75 19.55
C ALA A 530 -4.89 17.21 19.81
N GLY A 531 -3.89 17.84 19.19
CA GLY A 531 -2.49 17.42 19.22
C GLY A 531 -2.05 16.63 17.98
N LYS A 532 -2.96 15.96 17.29
CA LYS A 532 -2.63 15.18 16.08
C LYS A 532 -2.48 16.07 14.85
N ILE A 533 -1.84 15.51 13.82
CA ILE A 533 -1.68 16.14 12.51
C ILE A 533 -3.03 16.27 11.83
N ALA A 534 -3.29 17.43 11.25
CA ALA A 534 -4.55 17.73 10.56
C ALA A 534 -4.58 17.08 9.15
N ASN A 535 -4.80 15.77 9.14
CA ASN A 535 -4.96 14.95 7.95
C ASN A 535 -6.41 14.45 7.88
N PHE A 536 -7.18 14.88 6.85
CA PHE A 536 -8.59 14.55 6.72
C PHE A 536 -8.95 14.13 5.31
N ALA A 537 -9.96 13.25 5.18
CA ALA A 537 -10.71 12.97 3.97
C ALA A 537 -12.07 13.67 4.03
N ILE A 538 -12.43 14.39 2.98
CA ILE A 538 -13.75 15.03 2.85
C ILE A 538 -14.58 14.21 1.86
N LEU A 539 -15.63 13.58 2.39
CA LEU A 539 -16.49 12.66 1.67
C LEU A 539 -17.80 13.35 1.28
N LYS A 540 -18.39 12.92 0.18
CA LYS A 540 -19.71 13.43 -0.25
C LYS A 540 -20.83 12.95 0.66
N GLU A 541 -20.78 11.69 1.07
CA GLU A 541 -21.75 11.04 1.95
C GLU A 541 -21.06 10.50 3.22
N ASN A 542 -21.85 10.26 4.26
CA ASN A 542 -21.39 9.68 5.53
C ASN A 542 -21.48 8.14 5.47
N PRO A 543 -20.36 7.40 5.61
CA PRO A 543 -20.35 5.93 5.55
C PRO A 543 -21.19 5.26 6.64
N PHE A 544 -21.54 5.99 7.71
CA PHE A 544 -22.40 5.50 8.79
C PHE A 544 -23.90 5.78 8.57
N LYS A 545 -24.25 6.51 7.51
CA LYS A 545 -25.62 6.92 7.19
C LYS A 545 -26.12 6.39 5.85
N VAL A 546 -25.23 5.87 5.00
CA VAL A 546 -25.59 5.25 3.72
C VAL A 546 -25.85 3.76 3.90
N ASP A 547 -26.53 3.15 2.92
CA ASP A 547 -26.57 1.68 2.82
C ASP A 547 -25.13 1.14 2.76
N PRO A 548 -24.76 0.13 3.57
CA PRO A 548 -23.43 -0.48 3.54
C PRO A 548 -22.98 -0.93 2.15
N MET A 549 -23.91 -1.31 1.27
CA MET A 549 -23.60 -1.66 -0.14
C MET A 549 -23.09 -0.49 -0.97
N LEU A 550 -23.35 0.76 -0.56
CA LEU A 550 -22.94 1.97 -1.27
C LEU A 550 -21.62 2.58 -0.76
N ILE A 551 -21.01 2.02 0.30
CA ILE A 551 -19.81 2.60 0.94
C ILE A 551 -18.65 2.75 -0.06
N LYS A 552 -18.42 1.75 -0.92
CA LYS A 552 -17.36 1.80 -1.94
C LYS A 552 -17.56 2.90 -3.01
N ASP A 553 -18.81 3.36 -3.17
CA ASP A 553 -19.19 4.33 -4.19
C ASP A 553 -19.18 5.77 -3.66
N ILE A 554 -18.90 5.97 -2.36
CA ILE A 554 -18.81 7.30 -1.74
C ILE A 554 -17.66 8.07 -2.40
N THR A 555 -18.00 9.26 -2.93
CA THR A 555 -17.00 10.10 -3.60
C THR A 555 -16.16 10.85 -2.57
N VAL A 556 -14.83 10.74 -2.69
CA VAL A 556 -13.88 11.60 -1.99
C VAL A 556 -13.77 12.93 -2.73
N LEU A 557 -14.18 14.02 -2.10
CA LEU A 557 -14.23 15.36 -2.69
C LEU A 557 -12.90 16.11 -2.55
N ALA A 558 -12.22 15.89 -1.44
CA ALA A 558 -10.96 16.55 -1.12
C ALA A 558 -10.20 15.78 -0.03
N THR A 559 -8.91 16.06 0.09
CA THR A 559 -8.12 15.74 1.27
C THR A 559 -7.61 17.00 1.94
N VAL A 560 -7.37 16.94 3.24
CA VAL A 560 -6.56 17.90 3.96
C VAL A 560 -5.31 17.17 4.41
N HIS A 561 -4.15 17.67 4.05
CA HIS A 561 -2.86 17.12 4.45
C HIS A 561 -2.04 18.18 5.17
N LYS A 562 -1.67 17.92 6.42
CA LYS A 562 -0.99 18.88 7.29
C LYS A 562 -1.68 20.26 7.26
N GLY A 563 -3.02 20.24 7.37
CA GLY A 563 -3.87 21.44 7.39
C GLY A 563 -4.11 22.11 6.03
N LYS A 564 -3.46 21.68 4.94
CA LYS A 564 -3.66 22.22 3.59
C LYS A 564 -4.72 21.43 2.84
N LEU A 565 -5.73 22.14 2.30
CA LEU A 565 -6.80 21.53 1.52
C LEU A 565 -6.38 21.27 0.07
N HIS A 566 -6.64 20.06 -0.41
CA HIS A 566 -6.41 19.59 -1.77
C HIS A 566 -7.70 19.03 -2.36
N VAL A 567 -8.34 19.81 -3.25
CA VAL A 567 -9.60 19.42 -3.91
C VAL A 567 -9.34 18.35 -4.97
N ASN A 568 -10.18 17.34 -4.99
CA ASN A 568 -10.11 16.26 -5.98
C ASN A 568 -10.80 16.72 -7.29
N LYS A 569 -10.01 17.09 -8.30
CA LYS A 569 -10.51 17.59 -9.60
C LYS A 569 -11.38 16.56 -10.34
N ALA A 570 -11.10 15.28 -10.19
CA ALA A 570 -11.88 14.20 -10.82
C ALA A 570 -13.33 14.12 -10.30
N ALA A 571 -13.56 14.51 -9.04
CA ALA A 571 -14.90 14.58 -8.47
C ALA A 571 -15.79 15.67 -9.10
N ASN A 572 -15.19 16.72 -9.66
CA ASN A 572 -15.92 17.80 -10.34
C ASN A 572 -16.35 17.44 -11.76
N LEU A 573 -15.63 16.56 -12.46
CA LEU A 573 -15.94 16.16 -13.84
C LEU A 573 -17.17 15.25 -13.94
N LYS A 574 -17.47 14.45 -12.92
CA LYS A 574 -18.72 13.65 -12.86
C LYS A 574 -20.01 14.50 -12.70
N ARG A 575 -19.88 15.80 -12.36
CA ARG A 575 -21.02 16.74 -12.28
C ARG A 575 -21.33 17.48 -13.60
N SER A 576 -20.44 17.46 -14.59
CA SER A 576 -20.61 18.20 -15.83
C SER A 576 -21.17 17.37 -16.98
N GLY A 577 -22.19 16.55 -16.73
CA GLY A 577 -23.06 16.06 -17.78
C GLY A 577 -23.92 17.16 -18.42
N LEU A 578 -23.71 18.46 -18.10
CA LEU A 578 -24.40 19.61 -18.70
C LEU A 578 -23.46 20.85 -18.65
N SER A 579 -23.11 21.29 -19.86
CA SER A 579 -22.59 22.60 -20.30
C SER A 579 -21.32 23.19 -19.68
N SER A 580 -20.38 23.48 -20.56
CA SER A 580 -19.23 24.38 -20.41
C SER A 580 -19.64 25.79 -19.92
N GLY A 581 -19.56 25.99 -18.62
CA GLY A 581 -19.65 27.28 -17.97
C GLY A 581 -18.52 27.43 -16.98
N LEU A 582 -17.65 28.40 -17.20
CA LEU A 582 -16.55 28.76 -16.31
C LEU A 582 -17.02 28.89 -14.85
N ILE A 583 -16.63 27.95 -14.00
CA ILE A 583 -16.84 28.05 -12.55
C ILE A 583 -15.59 28.70 -11.95
N ARG A 584 -15.78 29.90 -11.40
CA ARG A 584 -14.73 30.61 -10.64
C ARG A 584 -14.30 29.79 -9.40
N PRO A 585 -13.01 29.75 -9.03
CA PRO A 585 -12.46 28.91 -7.95
C PRO A 585 -12.83 29.35 -6.52
N GLY A 586 -13.94 29.98 -6.30
CA GLY A 586 -14.25 30.62 -5.02
C GLY A 586 -15.45 30.06 -4.23
N ARG A 587 -16.20 29.07 -4.74
CA ARG A 587 -17.48 28.66 -4.11
C ARG A 587 -17.64 27.16 -3.89
N LEU A 588 -16.60 26.44 -3.54
CA LEU A 588 -16.72 25.01 -3.20
C LEU A 588 -16.58 24.70 -1.69
N PHE A 589 -16.47 25.75 -0.85
CA PHE A 589 -16.49 25.60 0.62
C PHE A 589 -17.04 26.87 1.27
#